data_afa839e52522d7e81a2efdc29cf79bb4
#
_entry.id   afa839e52522d7e81a2efdc29cf79bb4
#
_cell.length_a   1.000
_cell.length_b   1.000
_cell.length_c   1.000
_cell.angle_alpha   90.00
_cell.angle_beta   90.00
_cell.angle_gamma   90.00
#
_symmetry.space_group_name_H-M   'P 1'
#
loop_
_entity.id
_entity.type
_entity.pdbx_description
1 polymer ?
#
loop_
_entity_poly.entity_id
_entity_poly.type
_entity_poly.pdbx_seq_one_letter_code
_entity_poly.pdbx_strand_id
1 'polypeptide(L)'
;XXXXDFYIPKDKDGKTISIATPQQSVQALDESLKTLKPTNIVFNGKKGALTGKNALTAKVGEKVLFITSQANRDTRFHLIGGHADLYWPGGKFNNKPYTDFETWAVPAGSAAATIYQFREPGTYVLLNHNLIEAFDYGALAQIKVTGAWDSTYMKQIEKPSPMK
;
A
#
# COMPACT_ATOMS: atom_id res chain seq x y z
N UNK A 1 -5.51 0.82 4.18
CA UNK A 1 -4.42 1.37 4.22
C UNK A 1 -4.57 2.82 4.21
N UNK A 2 -4.05 3.24 4.96
CA UNK A 2 -4.09 4.59 5.01
C UNK A 2 -2.75 5.00 4.71
N UNK A 3 -2.59 5.48 3.94
CA UNK A 3 -1.41 6.02 3.51
C UNK A 3 -1.24 7.31 4.13
N UNK A 4 -0.34 7.19 4.73
CA UNK A 4 0.01 8.36 5.35
C UNK A 4 1.36 8.65 4.90
N ASP A 5 1.57 9.83 4.57
CA ASP A 5 2.90 10.34 4.27
C ASP A 5 3.32 11.22 5.43
N PHE A 6 4.47 10.92 5.98
CA PHE A 6 4.99 11.63 7.15
C PHE A 6 6.18 12.48 6.75
N TYR A 7 6.26 13.68 7.32
CA TYR A 7 7.29 14.67 7.05
C TYR A 7 7.96 15.03 8.37
N ILE A 8 9.12 14.42 8.62
CA ILE A 8 9.88 14.69 9.85
C ILE A 8 10.91 15.76 9.48
N PRO A 9 10.70 16.99 9.94
CA PRO A 9 11.58 18.10 9.52
C PRO A 9 12.96 17.97 10.13
N LYS A 10 13.96 18.34 9.34
CA LYS A 10 15.37 18.32 9.76
C LYS A 10 15.94 19.72 9.71
N ASP A 11 16.88 19.99 10.60
CA ASP A 11 17.65 21.23 10.54
C ASP A 11 18.77 21.10 9.52
N LYS A 12 19.57 22.15 9.40
CA LYS A 12 20.68 22.21 8.42
C LYS A 12 21.73 21.11 8.65
N ASP A 13 21.81 20.60 9.88
CA ASP A 13 22.76 19.54 10.23
C ASP A 13 22.15 18.15 10.13
N GLY A 14 20.93 18.04 9.62
CA GLY A 14 20.23 16.77 9.45
C GLY A 14 19.58 16.22 10.70
N LYS A 15 19.52 17.00 11.77
CA LYS A 15 18.88 16.56 13.03
C LYS A 15 17.41 16.93 13.03
N THR A 16 16.60 16.07 13.65
CA THR A 16 15.16 16.34 13.78
C THR A 16 14.93 17.62 14.58
N ILE A 17 14.08 18.49 14.04
CA ILE A 17 13.73 19.76 14.69
C ILE A 17 12.79 19.46 15.85
N SER A 18 13.07 20.07 17.01
CA SER A 18 12.19 19.96 18.19
C SER A 18 10.86 20.64 17.92
N ILE A 19 9.78 20.06 18.43
CA ILE A 19 8.44 20.62 18.33
C ILE A 19 7.81 20.78 19.71
N ALA A 20 8.64 21.09 20.71
CA ALA A 20 8.18 21.20 22.10
C ALA A 20 7.42 22.50 22.39
N THR A 21 7.56 23.53 21.55
CA THR A 21 6.85 24.80 21.72
C THR A 21 6.01 25.11 20.48
N PRO A 22 4.99 25.99 20.61
CA PRO A 22 4.22 26.40 19.43
C PRO A 22 5.07 27.01 18.32
N GLN A 23 6.07 27.80 18.69
CA GLN A 23 6.95 28.43 17.69
C GLN A 23 7.76 27.37 16.94
N GLN A 24 8.25 26.37 17.66
CA GLN A 24 8.97 25.25 17.03
C GLN A 24 8.05 24.44 16.12
N SER A 25 6.79 24.26 16.50
CA SER A 25 5.83 23.56 15.68
C SER A 25 5.59 24.30 14.35
N VAL A 26 5.45 25.62 14.39
CA VAL A 26 5.27 26.43 13.19
C VAL A 26 6.51 26.32 12.30
N GLN A 27 7.70 26.43 12.88
CA GLN A 27 8.95 26.29 12.12
C GLN A 27 9.06 24.91 11.47
N ALA A 28 8.74 23.87 12.21
CA ALA A 28 8.81 22.50 11.70
C ALA A 28 7.84 22.29 10.54
N LEU A 29 6.63 22.82 10.65
CA LEU A 29 5.64 22.76 9.59
C LEU A 29 6.16 23.47 8.32
N ASP A 30 6.70 24.67 8.48
CA ASP A 30 7.22 25.45 7.38
C ASP A 30 8.34 24.68 6.64
N GLU A 31 9.27 24.11 7.40
CA GLU A 31 10.35 23.33 6.81
C GLU A 31 9.84 22.08 6.09
N SER A 32 8.83 21.42 6.66
CA SER A 32 8.23 20.23 6.04
C SER A 32 7.58 20.57 4.70
N LEU A 33 6.90 21.72 4.63
CA LEU A 33 6.18 22.11 3.42
C LEU A 33 7.10 22.58 2.30
N LYS A 34 8.31 23.09 2.63
CA LYS A 34 9.20 23.65 1.62
C LYS A 34 9.64 22.65 0.57
N THR A 35 9.87 21.41 0.97
CA THR A 35 10.40 20.42 0.05
C THR A 35 9.34 19.49 -0.53
N LEU A 36 8.21 19.34 0.15
CA LEU A 36 7.18 18.35 -0.19
C LEU A 36 7.76 16.94 -0.30
N LYS A 37 8.86 16.69 0.42
CA LYS A 37 9.55 15.41 0.40
C LYS A 37 9.23 14.64 1.67
N PRO A 38 8.41 13.59 1.60
CA PRO A 38 8.13 12.80 2.80
C PRO A 38 9.35 12.01 3.25
N THR A 39 9.46 11.79 4.55
CA THR A 39 10.47 10.89 5.10
C THR A 39 10.00 9.45 5.10
N ASN A 40 8.68 9.25 5.20
CA ASN A 40 8.06 7.94 5.21
C ASN A 40 6.74 8.01 4.44
N ILE A 41 6.45 6.95 3.69
CA ILE A 41 5.16 6.76 3.06
C ILE A 41 4.76 5.34 3.43
N VAL A 42 3.74 5.21 4.29
CA VAL A 42 3.50 3.93 4.95
C VAL A 42 2.02 3.59 4.93
N PHE A 43 1.74 2.32 5.16
CA PHE A 43 0.38 1.83 5.41
C PHE A 43 0.20 1.66 6.91
N ASN A 44 -0.92 2.16 7.42
CA ASN A 44 -1.33 1.98 8.82
C ASN A 44 -0.26 2.44 9.82
N GLY A 45 0.37 3.58 9.51
CA GLY A 45 1.10 4.36 10.50
C GLY A 45 2.58 4.09 10.65
N LYS A 46 3.11 3.00 10.08
CA LYS A 46 4.56 2.77 10.16
C LYS A 46 5.03 1.79 9.09
N LYS A 47 6.30 1.87 8.76
CA LYS A 47 6.92 0.91 7.85
C LYS A 47 6.84 -0.48 8.47
N GLY A 48 6.38 -1.44 7.70
CA GLY A 48 6.26 -2.82 8.17
C GLY A 48 5.01 -3.11 9.00
N ALA A 49 4.06 -2.18 9.10
CA ALA A 49 2.86 -2.41 9.90
C ALA A 49 2.09 -3.65 9.45
N LEU A 50 2.13 -3.96 8.15
CA LEU A 50 1.35 -5.05 7.56
C LEU A 50 2.26 -6.03 6.80
N THR A 51 3.46 -6.30 7.33
CA THR A 51 4.40 -7.24 6.69
C THR A 51 4.94 -8.24 7.71
N GLY A 52 5.55 -9.29 7.21
CA GLY A 52 6.19 -10.31 8.05
C GLY A 52 5.18 -10.98 8.98
N LYS A 53 5.44 -10.92 10.28
CA LYS A 53 4.52 -11.51 11.26
C LYS A 53 3.21 -10.74 11.38
N ASN A 54 3.18 -9.51 10.90
CA ASN A 54 1.97 -8.67 10.91
C ASN A 54 1.24 -8.69 9.56
N ALA A 55 1.63 -9.57 8.65
CA ALA A 55 0.98 -9.67 7.35
C ALA A 55 -0.50 -9.99 7.51
N LEU A 56 -1.30 -9.47 6.59
CA LEU A 56 -2.71 -9.86 6.50
C LEU A 56 -2.79 -11.34 6.07
N THR A 57 -3.91 -11.98 6.36
CA THR A 57 -4.11 -13.39 6.00
C THR A 57 -5.43 -13.58 5.27
N ALA A 58 -5.46 -14.57 4.40
CA ALA A 58 -6.68 -14.98 3.71
C ALA A 58 -6.55 -16.45 3.31
N LYS A 59 -7.63 -17.00 2.79
CA LYS A 59 -7.65 -18.38 2.28
C LYS A 59 -8.06 -18.37 0.82
N VAL A 60 -7.58 -19.37 0.08
CA VAL A 60 -8.04 -19.55 -1.30
C VAL A 60 -9.56 -19.61 -1.33
N GLY A 61 -10.17 -18.88 -2.25
CA GLY A 61 -11.62 -18.78 -2.38
C GLY A 61 -12.23 -17.58 -1.69
N GLU A 62 -11.53 -16.98 -0.72
CA GLU A 62 -12.07 -15.82 -0.03
C GLU A 62 -12.08 -14.59 -0.92
N LYS A 63 -13.19 -13.87 -0.88
CA LYS A 63 -13.30 -12.54 -1.46
C LYS A 63 -12.95 -11.54 -0.39
N VAL A 64 -11.90 -10.78 -0.61
CA VAL A 64 -11.41 -9.81 0.37
C VAL A 64 -11.73 -8.40 -0.12
N LEU A 65 -12.39 -7.62 0.74
CA LEU A 65 -12.67 -6.22 0.48
C LEU A 65 -11.53 -5.40 1.08
N PHE A 66 -10.82 -4.69 0.21
CA PHE A 66 -9.79 -3.73 0.63
C PHE A 66 -10.40 -2.35 0.59
N ILE A 67 -10.42 -1.68 1.73
CA ILE A 67 -10.81 -0.28 1.82
C ILE A 67 -9.54 0.50 2.08
N THR A 68 -9.25 1.44 1.19
CA THR A 68 -8.04 2.25 1.29
C THR A 68 -8.42 3.71 1.42
N SER A 69 -7.70 4.44 2.25
CA SER A 69 -7.87 5.88 2.39
C SER A 69 -6.51 6.54 2.24
N GLN A 70 -6.54 7.74 1.72
CA GLN A 70 -5.34 8.42 1.28
C GLN A 70 -5.19 9.75 1.99
N ALA A 71 -4.01 10.01 2.54
CA ALA A 71 -3.72 11.30 3.17
C ALA A 71 -3.32 12.32 2.10
N ASN A 72 -2.10 12.84 2.14
CA ASN A 72 -1.73 13.98 1.29
C ASN A 72 -1.24 13.60 -0.11
N ARG A 73 -0.76 12.38 -0.29
CA ARG A 73 -0.19 11.96 -1.58
C ARG A 73 -1.12 11.01 -2.30
N ASP A 74 -1.06 11.05 -3.63
CA ASP A 74 -1.75 10.06 -4.46
C ASP A 74 -1.07 8.70 -4.30
N THR A 75 -1.82 7.65 -4.51
CA THR A 75 -1.28 6.30 -4.57
C THR A 75 -1.84 5.59 -5.78
N ARG A 76 -1.02 4.80 -6.41
CA ARG A 76 -1.44 3.87 -7.46
C ARG A 76 -1.27 2.47 -6.89
N PHE A 77 -2.38 1.94 -6.37
CA PHE A 77 -2.37 0.63 -5.73
C PHE A 77 -2.30 -0.47 -6.76
N HIS A 78 -1.53 -1.50 -6.44
CA HIS A 78 -1.41 -2.71 -7.25
C HIS A 78 -1.31 -3.90 -6.31
N LEU A 79 -1.98 -5.00 -6.67
CA LEU A 79 -1.88 -6.25 -5.93
C LEU A 79 -1.01 -7.20 -6.73
N ILE A 80 0.24 -7.39 -6.31
CA ILE A 80 1.13 -8.32 -6.97
C ILE A 80 0.62 -9.74 -6.71
N GLY A 81 0.35 -10.47 -7.79
CA GLY A 81 -0.22 -11.81 -7.76
C GLY A 81 -1.71 -11.84 -8.05
N GLY A 82 -2.34 -10.67 -8.14
CA GLY A 82 -3.76 -10.58 -8.43
C GLY A 82 -4.10 -9.25 -9.08
N HIS A 83 -5.31 -8.78 -8.85
CA HIS A 83 -5.80 -7.51 -9.37
C HIS A 83 -7.04 -7.12 -8.56
N ALA A 84 -7.74 -6.08 -8.95
CA ALA A 84 -9.05 -5.77 -8.38
C ALA A 84 -10.12 -6.39 -9.31
N ASP A 85 -10.78 -7.42 -8.83
CA ASP A 85 -11.94 -7.97 -9.56
C ASP A 85 -13.01 -6.89 -9.70
N LEU A 86 -13.23 -6.13 -8.62
CA LEU A 86 -14.17 -5.01 -8.59
C LEU A 86 -13.48 -3.81 -7.95
N TYR A 87 -13.71 -2.63 -8.50
CA TYR A 87 -13.09 -1.39 -8.03
C TYR A 87 -14.11 -0.25 -8.01
N TRP A 88 -14.27 0.37 -6.84
CA TRP A 88 -15.14 1.53 -6.63
C TRP A 88 -14.28 2.74 -6.30
N PRO A 89 -14.07 3.66 -7.26
CA PRO A 89 -13.43 4.95 -6.95
C PRO A 89 -14.20 5.69 -5.87
N GLY A 90 -13.45 6.32 -4.95
CA GLY A 90 -14.06 7.02 -3.83
C GLY A 90 -14.73 6.11 -2.82
N GLY A 91 -14.68 4.79 -3.01
CA GLY A 91 -15.40 3.87 -2.15
C GLY A 91 -16.91 3.97 -2.25
N LYS A 92 -17.41 4.43 -3.39
CA LYS A 92 -18.84 4.71 -3.56
C LYS A 92 -19.58 3.47 -4.04
N PHE A 93 -20.05 2.67 -3.10
CA PHE A 93 -20.68 1.39 -3.39
C PHE A 93 -22.03 1.52 -4.14
N ASN A 94 -22.65 2.68 -4.11
CA ASN A 94 -23.86 2.91 -4.89
C ASN A 94 -23.60 3.12 -6.38
N ASN A 95 -22.34 3.22 -6.78
CA ASN A 95 -21.97 3.26 -8.20
C ASN A 95 -21.67 1.84 -8.67
N LYS A 96 -21.89 1.60 -9.97
CA LYS A 96 -21.45 0.35 -10.58
C LYS A 96 -19.92 0.30 -10.55
N PRO A 97 -19.30 -0.79 -10.06
CA PRO A 97 -17.85 -0.84 -10.03
C PRO A 97 -17.23 -1.06 -11.40
N TYR A 98 -16.00 -0.61 -11.55
CA TYR A 98 -15.16 -1.09 -12.64
C TYR A 98 -14.72 -2.53 -12.35
N THR A 99 -14.35 -3.26 -13.39
CA THR A 99 -13.91 -4.66 -13.25
C THR A 99 -12.49 -4.82 -13.78
N ASP A 100 -11.77 -5.73 -13.14
CA ASP A 100 -10.49 -6.25 -13.65
C ASP A 100 -9.43 -5.15 -13.83
N PHE A 101 -9.18 -4.39 -12.75
CA PHE A 101 -8.17 -3.34 -12.73
C PHE A 101 -6.87 -3.87 -12.14
N GLU A 102 -5.80 -3.82 -12.91
CA GLU A 102 -4.46 -4.20 -12.45
C GLU A 102 -3.92 -3.19 -11.43
N THR A 103 -4.07 -1.91 -11.74
CA THR A 103 -3.60 -0.81 -10.90
C THR A 103 -4.70 0.24 -10.84
N TRP A 104 -4.97 0.75 -9.65
CA TRP A 104 -6.02 1.75 -9.49
C TRP A 104 -5.50 2.95 -8.71
N ALA A 105 -5.84 4.13 -9.21
CA ALA A 105 -5.40 5.38 -8.62
C ALA A 105 -6.33 5.81 -7.49
N VAL A 106 -5.73 6.25 -6.39
CA VAL A 106 -6.48 6.86 -5.29
C VAL A 106 -5.91 8.25 -5.09
N PRO A 107 -6.66 9.29 -5.45
CA PRO A 107 -6.16 10.66 -5.30
C PRO A 107 -5.97 11.02 -3.83
N ALA A 108 -5.12 12.01 -3.59
CA ALA A 108 -4.93 12.60 -2.26
C ALA A 108 -6.28 12.97 -1.65
N GLY A 109 -6.44 12.70 -0.36
CA GLY A 109 -7.64 13.07 0.38
C GLY A 109 -8.88 12.26 0.02
N SER A 110 -8.70 11.13 -0.67
CA SER A 110 -9.82 10.32 -1.13
C SER A 110 -9.71 8.89 -0.60
N ALA A 111 -10.55 8.02 -1.14
CA ALA A 111 -10.60 6.61 -0.75
C ALA A 111 -10.89 5.75 -1.97
N ALA A 112 -10.76 4.45 -1.79
CA ALA A 112 -11.20 3.47 -2.78
C ALA A 112 -11.61 2.19 -2.06
N ALA A 113 -12.44 1.41 -2.73
CA ALA A 113 -12.77 0.06 -2.29
C ALA A 113 -12.54 -0.90 -3.45
N THR A 114 -11.92 -2.03 -3.16
CA THR A 114 -11.68 -3.06 -4.17
C THR A 114 -11.96 -4.43 -3.59
N ILE A 115 -12.40 -5.35 -4.43
CA ILE A 115 -12.56 -6.75 -4.04
C ILE A 115 -11.69 -7.60 -4.94
N TYR A 116 -11.01 -8.56 -4.32
CA TYR A 116 -10.31 -9.62 -5.06
C TYR A 116 -10.63 -10.95 -4.40
N GLN A 117 -10.93 -11.95 -5.23
CA GLN A 117 -11.08 -13.33 -4.77
C GLN A 117 -9.75 -14.04 -4.97
N PHE A 118 -9.15 -14.49 -3.87
CA PHE A 118 -7.86 -15.18 -3.94
C PHE A 118 -8.03 -16.56 -4.56
N ARG A 119 -7.29 -16.82 -5.62
CA ARG A 119 -7.42 -18.04 -6.41
C ARG A 119 -6.33 -19.05 -6.14
N GLU A 120 -5.15 -18.58 -5.69
CA GLU A 120 -4.01 -19.46 -5.43
C GLU A 120 -3.39 -19.10 -4.07
N PRO A 121 -2.78 -20.09 -3.39
CA PRO A 121 -2.04 -19.78 -2.17
C PRO A 121 -0.71 -19.10 -2.49
N GLY A 122 -0.18 -18.38 -1.53
CA GLY A 122 1.11 -17.70 -1.67
C GLY A 122 1.10 -16.38 -0.94
N THR A 123 2.19 -15.63 -1.07
CA THR A 123 2.30 -14.30 -0.50
C THR A 123 2.06 -13.26 -1.59
N TYR A 124 1.00 -12.51 -1.42
CA TYR A 124 0.64 -11.41 -2.31
C TYR A 124 1.13 -10.11 -1.68
N VAL A 125 1.37 -9.10 -2.51
CA VAL A 125 1.82 -7.81 -2.01
C VAL A 125 0.91 -6.71 -2.57
N LEU A 126 0.23 -6.01 -1.66
CA LEU A 126 -0.53 -4.80 -2.02
C LEU A 126 0.40 -3.62 -1.78
N LEU A 127 0.67 -2.85 -2.82
CA LEU A 127 1.67 -1.79 -2.71
C LEU A 127 1.29 -0.57 -3.55
N ASN A 128 1.98 0.53 -3.28
CA ASN A 128 1.99 1.69 -4.17
C ASN A 128 2.94 1.37 -5.32
N HIS A 129 2.45 1.44 -6.56
CA HIS A 129 3.27 1.05 -7.71
C HIS A 129 4.36 2.06 -8.07
N ASN A 130 4.52 3.12 -7.29
CA ASN A 130 5.80 3.81 -7.22
C ASN A 130 6.68 2.95 -6.32
N LEU A 131 7.55 2.14 -6.91
CA LEU A 131 8.24 1.09 -6.18
C LEU A 131 9.24 1.64 -5.17
N ILE A 132 9.77 2.83 -5.38
CA ILE A 132 10.61 3.48 -4.36
C ILE A 132 9.75 3.78 -3.12
N GLU A 133 8.56 4.31 -3.31
CA GLU A 133 7.66 4.57 -2.18
C GLU A 133 7.26 3.28 -1.48
N ALA A 134 7.09 2.20 -2.24
CA ALA A 134 6.72 0.91 -1.66
C ALA A 134 7.85 0.31 -0.83
N PHE A 135 9.03 0.17 -1.41
CA PHE A 135 10.09 -0.62 -0.78
C PHE A 135 10.96 0.22 0.15
N ASP A 136 11.33 1.43 -0.28
CA ASP A 136 12.21 2.25 0.54
C ASP A 136 11.43 3.00 1.62
N TYR A 137 10.27 3.54 1.27
CA TYR A 137 9.51 4.42 2.18
C TYR A 137 8.46 3.67 2.99
N GLY A 138 8.02 2.50 2.54
CA GLY A 138 7.18 1.61 3.35
C GLY A 138 5.73 1.43 2.93
N ALA A 139 5.34 1.88 1.73
CA ALA A 139 3.94 1.79 1.26
C ALA A 139 3.66 0.40 0.68
N LEU A 140 3.64 -0.61 1.54
CA LEU A 140 3.59 -2.01 1.16
C LEU A 140 2.92 -2.84 2.26
N ALA A 141 2.04 -3.77 1.85
CA ALA A 141 1.41 -4.74 2.74
C ALA A 141 1.52 -6.13 2.12
N GLN A 142 1.69 -7.14 2.96
CA GLN A 142 1.69 -8.53 2.52
C GLN A 142 0.40 -9.20 2.92
N ILE A 143 -0.11 -10.08 2.05
CA ILE A 143 -1.26 -10.93 2.35
C ILE A 143 -0.82 -12.37 2.16
N LYS A 144 -0.80 -13.15 3.24
CA LYS A 144 -0.43 -14.56 3.20
C LYS A 144 -1.69 -15.37 2.99
N VAL A 145 -1.77 -16.05 1.85
CA VAL A 145 -2.96 -16.81 1.45
C VAL A 145 -2.63 -18.29 1.56
N THR A 146 -3.46 -19.02 2.29
CA THR A 146 -3.30 -20.47 2.47
C THR A 146 -4.40 -21.22 1.72
N GLY A 147 -4.09 -22.45 1.33
CA GLY A 147 -5.05 -23.30 0.64
C GLY A 147 -4.37 -24.19 -0.38
N ALA A 148 -5.17 -24.95 -1.11
CA ALA A 148 -4.67 -25.85 -2.13
C ALA A 148 -4.33 -25.10 -3.41
N TRP A 149 -3.26 -25.51 -4.05
CA TRP A 149 -2.89 -24.99 -5.37
C TRP A 149 -3.86 -25.53 -6.42
N ASP A 150 -4.28 -24.67 -7.34
CA ASP A 150 -5.18 -25.06 -8.44
C ASP A 150 -4.45 -24.85 -9.77
N SER A 151 -4.00 -25.94 -10.37
CA SER A 151 -3.22 -25.89 -11.60
C SER A 151 -4.05 -25.49 -12.83
N THR A 152 -5.37 -25.33 -12.70
CA THR A 152 -6.16 -24.77 -13.80
C THR A 152 -5.89 -23.29 -14.00
N TYR A 153 -5.46 -22.58 -12.94
CA TYR A 153 -5.10 -21.16 -13.07
C TYR A 153 -3.64 -20.99 -13.47
N MET A 154 -2.74 -21.76 -12.86
CA MET A 154 -1.31 -21.63 -13.11
C MET A 154 -0.63 -22.97 -12.87
N LYS A 155 0.23 -23.37 -13.77
CA LYS A 155 0.93 -24.64 -13.69
C LYS A 155 2.43 -24.41 -13.89
N GLN A 156 3.22 -24.93 -12.97
CA GLN A 156 4.67 -24.87 -13.09
C GLN A 156 5.11 -25.84 -14.20
N ILE A 157 5.88 -25.34 -15.15
CA ILE A 157 6.39 -26.17 -16.26
C ILE A 157 7.80 -26.65 -15.96
N GLU A 158 8.65 -25.79 -15.43
CA GLU A 158 10.03 -26.12 -15.08
C GLU A 158 10.28 -25.82 -13.61
N LYS A 159 11.11 -26.65 -13.00
CA LYS A 159 11.51 -26.42 -11.62
C LYS A 159 12.36 -25.15 -11.50
N PRO A 160 12.28 -24.44 -10.37
CA PRO A 160 13.17 -23.30 -10.17
C PRO A 160 14.63 -23.69 -10.26
N SER A 161 15.44 -22.81 -10.81
CA SER A 161 16.89 -23.00 -10.87
C SER A 161 17.59 -21.72 -10.42
N PRO A 162 18.82 -21.84 -9.92
CA PRO A 162 19.55 -20.63 -9.54
C PRO A 162 19.77 -19.71 -10.73
N MET A 163 19.73 -18.42 -10.47
CA MET A 163 20.08 -17.44 -11.49
C MET A 163 21.57 -17.55 -11.81
N LYS A 164 21.91 -17.49 -13.10
CA LYS A 164 23.30 -17.50 -13.56
C LYS A 164 23.88 -16.09 -13.56
#